data_edba96fefc883301da65334b91821077
#
_entry.id   edba96fefc883301da65334b91821077
#
_cell.length_a   1.000
_cell.length_b   1.000
_cell.length_c   1.000
_cell.angle_alpha   90.00
_cell.angle_beta   90.00
_cell.angle_gamma   90.00
#
_symmetry.space_group_name_H-M   'P 1'
#
loop_
_entity.id
_entity.type
_entity.pdbx_description
1 polymer ?
#
loop_
_entity_poly.entity_id
_entity_poly.type
_entity_poly.pdbx_seq_one_letter_code
_entity_poly.pdbx_strand_id
1 'polypeptide(L)'
;MARTKRIAVAVALGALLLPVLSWMAQGAGNNPLKNAHVGDWVEFVTHTGAMGQQMEMKTKQTVVAKDATSITLRTETTMMGHTMPPQDVKIPLNKPYEPYAAGLTDAQVTPLGEGNETLKVGGKSYACHWVKVKVAATKPQPMEGTTKVWTCPDVPVTGVVKMETESTMTVGGKSMPTQMTMELIGSGR
;
A
#
# COMPACT_ATOMS: atom_id res chain seq x y z
N MET A 1 -30.48 -61.21 -24.05
CA MET A 1 -29.74 -60.11 -24.72
C MET A 1 -30.13 -58.79 -24.06
N ALA A 2 -29.33 -58.33 -23.11
CA ALA A 2 -29.57 -57.08 -22.40
C ALA A 2 -28.59 -56.01 -22.91
N ARG A 3 -29.11 -54.94 -23.50
CA ARG A 3 -28.34 -53.78 -23.99
C ARG A 3 -28.11 -52.81 -22.84
N THR A 4 -26.89 -52.73 -22.36
CA THR A 4 -26.45 -51.74 -21.36
C THR A 4 -26.25 -50.41 -22.05
N LYS A 5 -27.11 -49.41 -21.74
CA LYS A 5 -26.95 -48.00 -22.17
C LYS A 5 -25.86 -47.37 -21.32
N ARG A 6 -24.73 -47.02 -21.91
CA ARG A 6 -23.69 -46.18 -21.32
C ARG A 6 -24.14 -44.73 -21.37
N ILE A 7 -24.42 -44.12 -20.25
CA ILE A 7 -24.66 -42.68 -20.07
C ILE A 7 -23.28 -42.02 -20.00
N ALA A 8 -22.92 -41.27 -21.00
CA ALA A 8 -21.76 -40.41 -21.00
C ALA A 8 -22.09 -39.16 -20.20
N VAL A 9 -21.52 -39.02 -18.99
CA VAL A 9 -21.55 -37.77 -18.23
C VAL A 9 -20.42 -36.89 -18.78
N ALA A 10 -20.80 -35.93 -19.61
CA ALA A 10 -19.90 -34.85 -20.02
C ALA A 10 -19.75 -33.88 -18.84
N VAL A 11 -18.61 -33.94 -18.17
CA VAL A 11 -18.21 -32.93 -17.19
C VAL A 11 -17.77 -31.70 -17.97
N ALA A 12 -18.62 -30.67 -17.98
CA ALA A 12 -18.28 -29.36 -18.48
C ALA A 12 -17.33 -28.68 -17.49
N LEU A 13 -16.03 -28.86 -17.69
CA LEU A 13 -14.98 -28.03 -17.08
C LEU A 13 -14.83 -26.80 -17.96
N GLY A 14 -15.71 -25.82 -17.80
CA GLY A 14 -15.73 -24.60 -18.56
C GLY A 14 -15.84 -23.39 -17.67
N ALA A 15 -14.82 -22.55 -17.71
CA ALA A 15 -14.87 -21.12 -17.37
C ALA A 15 -14.95 -20.74 -15.89
N LEU A 16 -13.83 -20.84 -15.18
CA LEU A 16 -13.58 -20.03 -13.96
C LEU A 16 -12.15 -19.52 -13.94
N LEU A 17 -11.71 -18.93 -15.07
CA LEU A 17 -10.38 -18.31 -15.20
C LEU A 17 -10.49 -16.94 -15.89
N LEU A 18 -11.31 -16.03 -15.35
CA LEU A 18 -11.26 -14.62 -15.77
C LEU A 18 -11.92 -13.72 -14.73
N PRO A 19 -11.23 -13.36 -13.65
CA PRO A 19 -11.18 -11.94 -13.28
C PRO A 19 -9.80 -11.44 -12.82
N VAL A 20 -8.76 -12.29 -12.81
CA VAL A 20 -7.46 -11.91 -12.23
C VAL A 20 -6.69 -10.91 -13.10
N LEU A 21 -6.90 -10.93 -14.43
CA LEU A 21 -6.22 -9.98 -15.32
C LEU A 21 -6.78 -8.56 -15.32
N SER A 22 -8.03 -8.36 -14.89
CA SER A 22 -8.65 -7.03 -14.82
C SER A 22 -8.12 -6.18 -13.66
N TRP A 23 -7.57 -6.82 -12.66
CA TRP A 23 -7.05 -6.17 -11.44
C TRP A 23 -5.71 -5.46 -11.67
N MET A 24 -4.82 -6.06 -12.46
CA MET A 24 -3.55 -5.41 -12.80
C MET A 24 -3.71 -4.14 -13.64
N ALA A 25 -4.82 -4.01 -14.38
CA ALA A 25 -5.08 -2.84 -15.20
C ALA A 25 -5.63 -1.65 -14.42
N GLN A 26 -6.29 -1.85 -13.29
CA GLN A 26 -6.81 -0.74 -12.46
C GLN A 26 -5.73 -0.10 -11.59
N GLY A 27 -4.71 -0.84 -11.15
CA GLY A 27 -3.57 -0.28 -10.42
C GLY A 27 -2.66 0.62 -11.26
N ALA A 28 -2.51 0.32 -12.55
CA ALA A 28 -1.65 1.11 -13.45
C ALA A 28 -2.27 2.45 -13.89
N GLY A 29 -3.61 2.61 -13.77
CA GLY A 29 -4.33 3.82 -14.22
C GLY A 29 -4.38 4.94 -13.20
N ASN A 30 -4.27 4.67 -11.93
CA ASN A 30 -4.61 5.60 -10.86
C ASN A 30 -3.40 5.94 -9.96
N ASN A 31 -2.33 6.51 -10.55
CA ASN A 31 -1.24 7.06 -9.76
C ASN A 31 -1.66 8.44 -9.22
N PRO A 32 -1.99 8.59 -7.92
CA PRO A 32 -2.47 9.83 -7.32
C PRO A 32 -1.45 10.97 -7.44
N LEU A 33 -0.16 10.66 -7.52
CA LEU A 33 0.91 11.63 -7.71
C LEU A 33 0.79 12.41 -9.03
N LYS A 34 0.08 11.88 -10.04
CA LYS A 34 -0.19 12.61 -11.28
C LYS A 34 -1.06 13.83 -11.08
N ASN A 35 -1.91 13.84 -10.05
CA ASN A 35 -2.83 14.92 -9.72
C ASN A 35 -2.27 15.89 -8.66
N ALA A 36 -1.14 15.55 -8.05
CA ALA A 36 -0.52 16.39 -7.04
C ALA A 36 0.15 17.63 -7.68
N HIS A 37 0.19 18.75 -6.94
CA HIS A 37 0.79 20.00 -7.35
C HIS A 37 1.95 20.38 -6.41
N VAL A 38 2.86 21.20 -6.88
CA VAL A 38 3.92 21.76 -6.02
C VAL A 38 3.29 22.55 -4.88
N GLY A 39 3.71 22.25 -3.65
CA GLY A 39 3.14 22.77 -2.42
C GLY A 39 2.13 21.85 -1.73
N ASP A 40 1.53 20.89 -2.44
CA ASP A 40 0.66 19.88 -1.80
C ASP A 40 1.44 19.08 -0.77
N TRP A 41 0.80 18.74 0.36
CA TRP A 41 1.44 17.98 1.42
C TRP A 41 0.49 17.06 2.14
N VAL A 42 1.06 16.01 2.73
CA VAL A 42 0.40 15.06 3.65
C VAL A 42 1.30 14.81 4.85
N GLU A 43 0.70 14.56 6.01
CA GLU A 43 1.40 14.21 7.23
C GLU A 43 0.76 12.97 7.85
N PHE A 44 1.60 12.02 8.25
CA PHE A 44 1.20 10.74 8.84
C PHE A 44 1.82 10.56 10.21
N VAL A 45 1.11 9.87 11.10
CA VAL A 45 1.68 9.22 12.26
C VAL A 45 1.76 7.72 11.99
N THR A 46 2.89 7.13 12.29
CA THR A 46 3.14 5.69 12.17
C THR A 46 3.46 5.12 13.52
N HIS A 47 2.70 4.12 13.94
CA HIS A 47 2.97 3.32 15.13
C HIS A 47 3.50 1.96 14.68
N THR A 48 4.68 1.59 15.15
CA THR A 48 5.29 0.29 14.88
C THR A 48 5.50 -0.46 16.18
N GLY A 49 4.93 -1.66 16.26
CA GLY A 49 5.11 -2.60 17.37
C GLY A 49 6.03 -3.75 16.95
N ALA A 50 7.13 -3.95 17.67
CA ALA A 50 8.01 -5.09 17.51
C ALA A 50 8.54 -5.53 18.86
N MET A 51 8.51 -6.84 19.17
CA MET A 51 9.07 -7.41 20.42
C MET A 51 8.54 -6.75 21.71
N GLY A 52 7.27 -6.31 21.73
CA GLY A 52 6.65 -5.64 22.89
C GLY A 52 7.05 -4.17 23.06
N GLN A 53 7.85 -3.61 22.18
CA GLN A 53 8.14 -2.18 22.12
C GLN A 53 7.29 -1.49 21.08
N GLN A 54 6.82 -0.28 21.37
CA GLN A 54 6.11 0.57 20.43
C GLN A 54 6.97 1.79 20.11
N MET A 55 7.03 2.11 18.81
CA MET A 55 7.67 3.32 18.32
C MET A 55 6.66 4.17 17.58
N GLU A 56 6.71 5.48 17.80
CA GLU A 56 5.95 6.46 17.05
C GLU A 56 6.90 7.26 16.14
N MET A 57 6.47 7.42 14.92
CA MET A 57 7.14 8.22 13.91
C MET A 57 6.13 9.13 13.21
N LYS A 58 6.46 10.41 13.05
CA LYS A 58 5.70 11.36 12.23
C LYS A 58 6.46 11.62 10.94
N THR A 59 5.75 11.59 9.83
CA THR A 59 6.34 11.80 8.50
C THR A 59 5.48 12.80 7.72
N LYS A 60 6.09 13.91 7.31
CA LYS A 60 5.47 14.88 6.41
C LYS A 60 6.09 14.76 5.02
N GLN A 61 5.25 14.65 4.01
CA GLN A 61 5.66 14.62 2.61
C GLN A 61 5.10 15.85 1.89
N THR A 62 5.97 16.63 1.26
CA THR A 62 5.61 17.83 0.52
C THR A 62 6.11 17.72 -0.92
N VAL A 63 5.27 18.04 -1.88
CA VAL A 63 5.68 18.15 -3.29
C VAL A 63 6.53 19.40 -3.47
N VAL A 64 7.81 19.23 -3.74
CA VAL A 64 8.75 20.35 -3.92
C VAL A 64 9.07 20.62 -5.39
N ALA A 65 8.91 19.64 -6.27
CA ALA A 65 9.05 19.82 -7.71
C ALA A 65 8.20 18.78 -8.47
N LYS A 66 7.76 19.14 -9.68
CA LYS A 66 7.04 18.25 -10.60
C LYS A 66 7.33 18.64 -12.04
N ASP A 67 7.56 17.64 -12.88
CA ASP A 67 7.64 17.75 -14.34
C ASP A 67 6.68 16.75 -15.01
N ALA A 68 6.70 16.65 -16.34
CA ALA A 68 5.81 15.75 -17.09
C ALA A 68 6.04 14.26 -16.77
N THR A 69 7.21 13.88 -16.26
CA THR A 69 7.64 12.49 -16.10
C THR A 69 7.86 12.09 -14.65
N SER A 70 8.04 13.05 -13.75
CA SER A 70 8.42 12.80 -12.36
C SER A 70 7.88 13.85 -11.39
N ILE A 71 7.85 13.46 -10.13
CA ILE A 71 7.55 14.33 -8.99
C ILE A 71 8.63 14.15 -7.92
N THR A 72 9.00 15.23 -7.25
CA THR A 72 9.95 15.18 -6.12
C THR A 72 9.19 15.45 -4.83
N LEU A 73 9.23 14.48 -3.92
CA LEU A 73 8.68 14.58 -2.58
C LEU A 73 9.80 14.87 -1.59
N ARG A 74 9.68 15.95 -0.85
CA ARG A 74 10.47 16.19 0.36
C ARG A 74 9.82 15.49 1.52
N THR A 75 10.58 14.59 2.17
CA THR A 75 10.14 13.82 3.33
C THR A 75 10.86 14.33 4.58
N GLU A 76 10.09 14.82 5.54
CA GLU A 76 10.55 15.23 6.86
C GLU A 76 10.05 14.21 7.87
N THR A 77 10.96 13.64 8.67
CA THR A 77 10.65 12.57 9.62
C THR A 77 11.05 12.98 11.03
N THR A 78 10.13 12.82 11.98
CA THR A 78 10.38 12.96 13.41
C THR A 78 10.12 11.64 14.09
N MET A 79 11.11 11.11 14.80
CA MET A 79 11.04 9.85 15.54
C MET A 79 11.51 10.08 16.98
N MET A 80 10.71 9.68 17.95
CA MET A 80 11.01 9.84 19.38
C MET A 80 11.39 11.30 19.77
N GLY A 81 10.76 12.29 19.11
CA GLY A 81 11.04 13.72 19.35
C GLY A 81 12.26 14.28 18.61
N HIS A 82 13.03 13.46 17.89
CA HIS A 82 14.17 13.89 17.08
C HIS A 82 13.78 14.03 15.61
N THR A 83 13.97 15.21 15.05
CA THR A 83 13.74 15.46 13.62
C THR A 83 14.98 15.06 12.84
N MET A 84 14.79 14.21 11.84
CA MET A 84 15.84 13.76 10.92
C MET A 84 16.07 14.80 9.81
N PRO A 85 17.25 14.86 9.19
CA PRO A 85 17.45 15.69 8.01
C PRO A 85 16.44 15.35 6.93
N PRO A 86 15.82 16.35 6.26
CA PRO A 86 14.85 16.11 5.21
C PRO A 86 15.49 15.39 4.02
N GLN A 87 14.71 14.53 3.38
CA GLN A 87 15.16 13.77 2.20
C GLN A 87 14.25 14.08 1.01
N ASP A 88 14.86 14.38 -0.14
CA ASP A 88 14.16 14.59 -1.40
C ASP A 88 14.21 13.30 -2.22
N VAL A 89 13.03 12.76 -2.54
CA VAL A 89 12.87 11.52 -3.31
C VAL A 89 12.19 11.84 -4.63
N LYS A 90 12.85 11.54 -5.75
CA LYS A 90 12.28 11.68 -7.09
C LYS A 90 11.55 10.41 -7.50
N ILE A 91 10.26 10.52 -7.78
CA ILE A 91 9.37 9.40 -8.12
C ILE A 91 8.91 9.54 -9.57
N PRO A 92 9.10 8.51 -10.42
CA PRO A 92 8.62 8.53 -11.79
C PRO A 92 7.10 8.38 -11.84
N LEU A 93 6.42 9.22 -12.64
CA LEU A 93 4.96 9.22 -12.78
C LEU A 93 4.43 8.16 -13.76
N ASN A 94 5.30 7.55 -14.56
CA ASN A 94 4.95 6.49 -15.52
C ASN A 94 4.90 5.08 -14.90
N LYS A 95 5.22 4.96 -13.61
CA LYS A 95 5.11 3.71 -12.86
C LYS A 95 3.85 3.69 -12.00
N PRO A 96 3.28 2.51 -11.71
CA PRO A 96 2.24 2.38 -10.68
C PRO A 96 2.72 2.93 -9.34
N TYR A 97 1.79 3.51 -8.59
CA TYR A 97 2.04 3.90 -7.20
C TYR A 97 1.55 2.78 -6.29
N GLU A 98 2.49 2.13 -5.61
CA GLU A 98 2.23 0.98 -4.75
C GLU A 98 2.76 1.27 -3.34
N PRO A 99 1.95 1.94 -2.50
CA PRO A 99 2.39 2.34 -1.15
C PRO A 99 2.72 1.14 -0.25
N TYR A 100 2.10 -0.02 -0.50
CA TYR A 100 2.35 -1.27 0.24
C TYR A 100 3.69 -1.95 -0.11
N ALA A 101 4.33 -1.57 -1.20
CA ALA A 101 5.65 -2.08 -1.63
C ALA A 101 6.75 -1.03 -1.55
N ALA A 102 6.48 0.12 -0.94
CA ALA A 102 7.45 1.21 -0.84
C ALA A 102 8.72 0.77 -0.08
N GLY A 103 9.88 0.99 -0.69
CA GLY A 103 11.18 0.60 -0.13
C GLY A 103 11.59 -0.85 -0.34
N LEU A 104 10.75 -1.68 -0.98
CA LEU A 104 11.07 -3.06 -1.33
C LEU A 104 11.50 -3.15 -2.80
N THR A 105 12.57 -3.91 -3.09
CA THR A 105 13.11 -3.98 -4.47
C THR A 105 12.65 -5.20 -5.25
N ASP A 106 12.21 -6.26 -4.60
CA ASP A 106 11.82 -7.54 -5.19
C ASP A 106 10.48 -8.04 -4.61
N ALA A 107 9.60 -7.09 -4.26
CA ALA A 107 8.32 -7.42 -3.66
C ALA A 107 7.43 -8.23 -4.62
N GLN A 108 6.98 -9.38 -4.15
CA GLN A 108 5.89 -10.12 -4.74
C GLN A 108 4.60 -9.73 -4.03
N VAL A 109 3.63 -9.25 -4.80
CA VAL A 109 2.36 -8.77 -4.28
C VAL A 109 1.24 -9.69 -4.77
N THR A 110 0.47 -10.22 -3.82
CA THR A 110 -0.70 -11.08 -4.10
C THR A 110 -1.96 -10.40 -3.55
N PRO A 111 -2.94 -10.05 -4.38
CA PRO A 111 -4.21 -9.49 -3.92
C PRO A 111 -4.96 -10.46 -3.01
N LEU A 112 -5.53 -9.94 -1.91
CA LEU A 112 -6.36 -10.70 -0.97
C LEU A 112 -7.82 -10.20 -0.93
N GLY A 113 -8.06 -8.95 -1.34
CA GLY A 113 -9.40 -8.37 -1.39
C GLY A 113 -9.37 -6.85 -1.52
N GLU A 114 -10.52 -6.28 -1.83
CA GLU A 114 -10.75 -4.84 -1.92
C GLU A 114 -12.18 -4.49 -1.55
N GLY A 115 -12.47 -3.22 -1.33
CA GLY A 115 -13.83 -2.74 -1.06
C GLY A 115 -13.85 -1.26 -0.75
N ASN A 116 -15.03 -0.77 -0.38
CA ASN A 116 -15.23 0.62 0.03
C ASN A 116 -15.63 0.68 1.50
N GLU A 117 -15.11 1.69 2.18
CA GLU A 117 -15.33 1.90 3.61
C GLU A 117 -15.22 3.39 3.94
N THR A 118 -16.04 3.88 4.86
CA THR A 118 -15.89 5.23 5.38
C THR A 118 -15.04 5.18 6.65
N LEU A 119 -13.86 5.82 6.62
CA LEU A 119 -13.00 5.98 7.78
C LEU A 119 -13.18 7.34 8.42
N LYS A 120 -13.10 7.38 9.75
CA LYS A 120 -13.01 8.61 10.52
C LYS A 120 -11.60 8.74 11.10
N VAL A 121 -10.83 9.69 10.57
CA VAL A 121 -9.44 9.93 10.96
C VAL A 121 -9.25 11.42 11.22
N GLY A 122 -8.63 11.79 12.34
CA GLY A 122 -8.43 13.19 12.72
C GLY A 122 -9.72 14.02 12.81
N GLY A 123 -10.86 13.40 13.15
CA GLY A 123 -12.15 14.05 13.21
C GLY A 123 -12.86 14.27 11.86
N LYS A 124 -12.23 13.95 10.73
CA LYS A 124 -12.80 13.99 9.38
C LYS A 124 -13.23 12.61 8.92
N SER A 125 -14.30 12.55 8.12
CA SER A 125 -14.76 11.31 7.47
C SER A 125 -14.27 11.26 6.03
N TYR A 126 -13.71 10.13 5.64
CA TYR A 126 -13.15 9.87 4.30
C TYR A 126 -13.86 8.68 3.68
N ALA A 127 -14.46 8.86 2.51
CA ALA A 127 -14.95 7.75 1.70
C ALA A 127 -13.77 7.09 1.00
N CYS A 128 -13.33 5.95 1.52
CA CYS A 128 -12.11 5.29 1.08
C CYS A 128 -12.43 4.04 0.24
N HIS A 129 -11.58 3.80 -0.74
CA HIS A 129 -11.38 2.49 -1.33
C HIS A 129 -10.23 1.81 -0.59
N TRP A 130 -10.40 0.56 -0.18
CA TRP A 130 -9.33 -0.21 0.46
C TRP A 130 -8.91 -1.40 -0.39
N VAL A 131 -7.62 -1.69 -0.33
CA VAL A 131 -7.01 -2.88 -0.93
C VAL A 131 -6.24 -3.62 0.14
N LYS A 132 -6.40 -4.95 0.22
CA LYS A 132 -5.61 -5.84 1.07
C LYS A 132 -4.75 -6.73 0.19
N VAL A 133 -3.46 -6.79 0.50
CA VAL A 133 -2.49 -7.58 -0.25
C VAL A 133 -1.61 -8.39 0.69
N LYS A 134 -1.11 -9.52 0.20
CA LYS A 134 0.05 -10.21 0.77
C LYS A 134 1.29 -9.69 0.06
N VAL A 135 2.31 -9.34 0.83
CA VAL A 135 3.61 -8.88 0.32
C VAL A 135 4.69 -9.82 0.83
N ALA A 136 5.53 -10.30 -0.07
CA ALA A 136 6.73 -11.05 0.26
C ALA A 136 7.92 -10.41 -0.45
N ALA A 137 9.03 -10.19 0.25
CA ALA A 137 10.26 -9.64 -0.28
C ALA A 137 11.47 -10.31 0.35
N THR A 138 12.61 -10.31 -0.37
CA THR A 138 13.87 -10.84 0.13
C THR A 138 14.86 -9.72 0.46
N LYS A 139 14.65 -8.52 -0.08
CA LYS A 139 15.54 -7.35 0.10
C LYS A 139 14.76 -6.13 0.58
N PRO A 140 15.35 -5.30 1.46
CA PRO A 140 16.69 -5.42 2.07
C PRO A 140 16.83 -6.55 3.08
N GLN A 141 15.71 -7.09 3.58
CA GLN A 141 15.66 -8.25 4.49
C GLN A 141 14.46 -9.13 4.13
N PRO A 142 14.54 -10.44 4.31
CA PRO A 142 13.41 -11.33 4.08
C PRO A 142 12.24 -10.93 4.96
N MET A 143 11.11 -10.63 4.34
CA MET A 143 9.86 -10.31 5.02
C MET A 143 8.67 -10.92 4.28
N GLU A 144 7.67 -11.30 5.04
CA GLU A 144 6.37 -11.72 4.54
C GLU A 144 5.28 -11.15 5.43
N GLY A 145 4.20 -10.66 4.83
CA GLY A 145 3.13 -10.08 5.62
C GLY A 145 1.89 -9.75 4.80
N THR A 146 0.90 -9.17 5.47
CA THR A 146 -0.29 -8.62 4.85
C THR A 146 -0.36 -7.13 5.10
N THR A 147 -0.76 -6.39 4.08
CA THR A 147 -0.97 -4.94 4.19
C THR A 147 -2.38 -4.60 3.69
N LYS A 148 -3.10 -3.80 4.46
CA LYS A 148 -4.36 -3.18 4.05
C LYS A 148 -4.14 -1.67 3.97
N VAL A 149 -4.47 -1.09 2.81
CA VAL A 149 -4.32 0.34 2.53
C VAL A 149 -5.68 0.92 2.19
N TRP A 150 -6.02 2.05 2.78
CA TRP A 150 -7.21 2.84 2.47
C TRP A 150 -6.79 4.12 1.77
N THR A 151 -7.37 4.35 0.60
CA THR A 151 -7.12 5.53 -0.22
C THR A 151 -8.39 6.33 -0.44
N CYS A 152 -8.25 7.66 -0.47
CA CYS A 152 -9.33 8.59 -0.74
C CYS A 152 -8.85 9.64 -1.75
N PRO A 153 -9.60 9.93 -2.83
CA PRO A 153 -9.23 10.92 -3.84
C PRO A 153 -9.10 12.35 -3.28
N ASP A 154 -9.77 12.64 -2.16
CA ASP A 154 -9.75 13.97 -1.52
C ASP A 154 -8.46 14.25 -0.76
N VAL A 155 -7.62 13.21 -0.54
CA VAL A 155 -6.32 13.36 0.11
C VAL A 155 -5.26 13.64 -0.97
N PRO A 156 -4.57 14.79 -0.90
CA PRO A 156 -3.55 15.15 -1.88
C PRO A 156 -2.35 14.22 -1.82
N VAL A 157 -1.46 14.37 -2.79
CA VAL A 157 -0.18 13.64 -2.92
C VAL A 157 -0.40 12.13 -3.08
N THR A 158 -0.52 11.39 -1.99
CA THR A 158 -0.55 9.91 -2.02
C THR A 158 -1.96 9.30 -2.08
N GLY A 159 -2.98 10.08 -1.72
CA GLY A 159 -4.33 9.55 -1.55
C GLY A 159 -4.52 8.67 -0.31
N VAL A 160 -3.45 8.31 0.40
CA VAL A 160 -3.51 7.37 1.54
C VAL A 160 -4.12 8.06 2.76
N VAL A 161 -5.09 7.39 3.39
CA VAL A 161 -5.72 7.81 4.65
C VAL A 161 -5.20 6.95 5.81
N LYS A 162 -5.10 5.63 5.58
CA LYS A 162 -4.64 4.67 6.58
C LYS A 162 -3.93 3.50 5.91
N MET A 163 -2.96 2.92 6.60
CA MET A 163 -2.33 1.66 6.22
C MET A 163 -2.08 0.82 7.47
N GLU A 164 -2.41 -0.45 7.39
CA GLU A 164 -2.13 -1.46 8.41
C GLU A 164 -1.29 -2.57 7.80
N THR A 165 -0.19 -2.92 8.46
CA THR A 165 0.70 -3.99 8.03
C THR A 165 0.97 -4.93 9.20
N GLU A 166 0.75 -6.21 8.97
CA GLU A 166 1.18 -7.31 9.84
C GLU A 166 2.23 -8.11 9.08
N SER A 167 3.44 -8.17 9.58
CA SER A 167 4.54 -8.84 8.89
C SER A 167 5.43 -9.62 9.84
N THR A 168 6.17 -10.57 9.26
CA THR A 168 7.24 -11.28 9.92
C THR A 168 8.53 -10.99 9.17
N MET A 169 9.51 -10.48 9.87
CA MET A 169 10.85 -10.23 9.37
C MET A 169 11.82 -11.29 9.90
N THR A 170 12.79 -11.70 9.10
CA THR A 170 13.85 -12.61 9.55
C THR A 170 15.12 -11.83 9.75
N VAL A 171 15.57 -11.69 11.01
CA VAL A 171 16.80 -11.00 11.39
C VAL A 171 17.71 -11.99 12.12
N GLY A 172 18.90 -12.22 11.59
CA GLY A 172 19.85 -13.16 12.19
C GLY A 172 19.30 -14.60 12.33
N GLY A 173 18.43 -15.03 11.41
CA GLY A 173 17.78 -16.35 11.45
C GLY A 173 16.61 -16.46 12.43
N LYS A 174 16.22 -15.38 13.11
CA LYS A 174 15.07 -15.34 14.02
C LYS A 174 13.89 -14.64 13.35
N SER A 175 12.72 -15.24 13.44
CA SER A 175 11.45 -14.67 13.01
C SER A 175 10.98 -13.62 14.03
N MET A 176 10.69 -12.42 13.56
CA MET A 176 10.24 -11.29 14.37
C MET A 176 8.90 -10.77 13.83
N PRO A 177 7.79 -10.99 14.55
CA PRO A 177 6.51 -10.40 14.17
C PRO A 177 6.55 -8.89 14.39
N THR A 178 6.02 -8.15 13.43
CA THR A 178 5.94 -6.70 13.45
C THR A 178 4.55 -6.26 13.03
N GLN A 179 3.99 -5.31 13.74
CA GLN A 179 2.75 -4.64 13.37
C GLN A 179 3.03 -3.17 13.14
N MET A 180 2.47 -2.61 12.07
CA MET A 180 2.59 -1.20 11.75
C MET A 180 1.21 -0.64 11.39
N THR A 181 0.89 0.51 11.98
CA THR A 181 -0.28 1.29 11.59
C THR A 181 0.18 2.69 11.22
N MET A 182 -0.20 3.16 10.05
CA MET A 182 0.04 4.53 9.59
C MET A 182 -1.32 5.21 9.38
N GLU A 183 -1.48 6.41 9.94
CA GLU A 183 -2.71 7.19 9.82
C GLU A 183 -2.41 8.62 9.40
N LEU A 184 -3.27 9.18 8.54
CA LEU A 184 -3.22 10.57 8.12
C LEU A 184 -3.57 11.48 9.30
N ILE A 185 -2.70 12.44 9.63
CA ILE A 185 -2.94 13.42 10.68
C ILE A 185 -3.08 14.85 10.14
N GLY A 186 -2.65 15.09 8.90
CA GLY A 186 -2.78 16.37 8.24
C GLY A 186 -2.60 16.28 6.74
N SER A 187 -3.21 17.20 6.02
CA SER A 187 -3.02 17.37 4.58
C SER A 187 -3.41 18.79 4.15
N GLY A 188 -2.82 19.28 3.07
CA GLY A 188 -3.11 20.61 2.51
C GLY A 188 -2.66 20.74 1.06
N ARG A 189 -3.10 21.86 0.49
CA ARG A 189 -2.78 22.32 -0.87
C ARG A 189 -2.29 23.75 -0.82
#